data_e8eb54fc711b4dd66cffa2c062932c42
#
_entry.id   e8eb54fc711b4dd66cffa2c062932c42
#
_cell.length_a   1.000
_cell.length_b   1.000
_cell.length_c   1.000
_cell.angle_alpha   90.00
_cell.angle_beta   90.00
_cell.angle_gamma   90.00
#
_symmetry.space_group_name_H-M   'P 1'
#
loop_
_entity.id
_entity.type
_entity.pdbx_description
1 polymer ?
#
loop_
_entity_poly.entity_id
_entity_poly.type
_entity_poly.pdbx_seq_one_letter_code
_entity_poly.pdbx_strand_id
1 'polypeptide(L)'
;MSKRTNRRGFLRDSLLIGAGVAGGALAPQLLRCVLPSDAEAAMSKEATLAGAEARLRELGIKLPTPPKPVAVYVPAVRVGNTLYASGHGPRAADGKLVQGKVGGELTLEQGYAAARLVGLNMLASVRHTVGSLDKVVRLVKVLGMVNCTNDFAKQPQVINGFSELMVQVFGETNGKAARSAVGMGSLPSNIPVEIEAIFQIRS
;
A
#
# COMPACT_ATOMS: atom_id res chain seq x y z
N MET A 1 -24.88 35.25 -33.07
CA MET A 1 -26.00 35.60 -32.13
C MET A 1 -25.85 34.72 -30.88
N SER A 2 -25.38 35.35 -29.80
CA SER A 2 -25.07 34.76 -28.50
C SER A 2 -26.34 34.67 -27.66
N LYS A 3 -26.62 33.54 -27.05
CA LYS A 3 -27.58 33.46 -25.94
C LYS A 3 -26.84 33.08 -24.64
N ARG A 4 -26.60 34.09 -23.82
CA ARG A 4 -26.25 33.97 -22.42
C ARG A 4 -27.46 33.43 -21.66
N THR A 5 -27.32 32.30 -20.95
CA THR A 5 -28.31 31.82 -19.97
C THR A 5 -27.87 32.23 -18.57
N ASN A 6 -28.74 32.97 -17.93
CA ASN A 6 -28.57 33.65 -16.65
C ASN A 6 -28.76 32.68 -15.47
N ARG A 7 -27.78 32.63 -14.55
CA ARG A 7 -27.92 32.00 -13.26
C ARG A 7 -28.54 32.96 -12.26
N ARG A 8 -29.82 32.83 -11.98
CA ARG A 8 -30.46 33.32 -10.72
C ARG A 8 -31.93 32.86 -10.71
N GLY A 9 -32.29 32.11 -9.70
CA GLY A 9 -33.73 31.88 -9.40
C GLY A 9 -34.05 30.44 -8.99
N PHE A 10 -33.59 30.01 -7.82
CA PHE A 10 -34.24 28.90 -7.14
C PHE A 10 -34.22 29.16 -5.62
N LEU A 11 -35.07 30.05 -5.20
CA LEU A 11 -35.50 30.25 -3.80
C LEU A 11 -36.91 30.77 -3.80
N ARG A 12 -37.80 30.04 -3.17
CA ARG A 12 -39.20 30.28 -2.75
C ARG A 12 -40.18 29.32 -3.41
N ASP A 13 -40.56 28.35 -2.61
CA ASP A 13 -41.97 28.25 -2.23
C ASP A 13 -42.11 27.32 -1.02
N SER A 14 -42.37 27.97 0.08
CA SER A 14 -42.85 27.35 1.30
C SER A 14 -44.38 27.17 1.16
N LEU A 15 -44.90 25.98 1.37
CA LEU A 15 -46.29 25.84 1.72
C LEU A 15 -46.48 24.84 2.85
N LEU A 16 -47.01 25.35 3.92
CA LEU A 16 -47.52 24.70 5.14
C LEU A 16 -48.83 23.96 4.88
N ILE A 17 -48.96 22.73 5.32
CA ILE A 17 -50.19 22.05 5.77
C ILE A 17 -49.69 20.94 6.69
N GLY A 18 -49.91 20.79 7.97
CA GLY A 18 -51.11 20.84 8.72
C GLY A 18 -51.27 19.51 9.46
N ALA A 19 -50.95 19.45 10.73
CA ALA A 19 -51.41 18.64 11.85
C ALA A 19 -51.90 17.18 11.64
N GLY A 20 -51.22 16.26 12.31
CA GLY A 20 -51.73 14.92 12.65
C GLY A 20 -50.90 14.33 13.78
N VAL A 21 -51.38 14.41 14.99
CA VAL A 21 -50.80 13.87 16.22
C VAL A 21 -50.97 12.35 16.24
N ALA A 22 -49.91 11.58 16.32
CA ALA A 22 -49.91 10.24 16.87
C ALA A 22 -48.56 10.01 17.55
N GLY A 23 -48.62 9.88 18.87
CA GLY A 23 -47.42 9.68 19.71
C GLY A 23 -46.75 8.33 19.47
N GLY A 24 -45.51 8.38 19.11
CA GLY A 24 -44.58 7.29 19.13
C GLY A 24 -43.26 7.82 19.64
N ALA A 25 -42.92 7.48 20.87
CA ALA A 25 -41.63 7.86 21.45
C ALA A 25 -40.50 7.15 20.68
N LEU A 26 -39.90 7.84 19.72
CA LEU A 26 -38.60 7.47 19.14
C LEU A 26 -37.54 7.88 20.14
N ALA A 27 -37.02 6.90 20.87
CA ALA A 27 -35.81 7.07 21.65
C ALA A 27 -34.67 7.50 20.70
N PRO A 28 -33.88 8.54 21.04
CA PRO A 28 -32.70 8.87 20.26
C PRO A 28 -31.73 7.71 20.38
N GLN A 29 -31.46 7.02 19.27
CA GLN A 29 -30.33 6.14 19.17
C GLN A 29 -29.09 7.04 19.27
N LEU A 30 -28.57 7.16 20.48
CA LEU A 30 -27.24 7.68 20.75
C LEU A 30 -26.25 6.79 19.98
N LEU A 31 -25.69 7.35 18.93
CA LEU A 31 -24.52 6.82 18.27
C LEU A 31 -23.43 6.76 19.35
N ARG A 32 -23.34 5.61 20.05
CA ARG A 32 -22.23 5.33 20.94
C ARG A 32 -20.98 5.28 20.07
N CYS A 33 -20.21 6.37 20.04
CA CYS A 33 -18.80 6.30 19.74
C CYS A 33 -18.21 5.33 20.76
N VAL A 34 -17.99 4.08 20.35
CA VAL A 34 -17.24 3.11 21.14
C VAL A 34 -15.79 3.62 21.10
N LEU A 35 -15.39 4.32 22.15
CA LEU A 35 -13.97 4.60 22.39
C LEU A 35 -13.30 3.25 22.60
N PRO A 36 -12.15 3.01 21.97
CA PRO A 36 -11.41 1.77 22.20
C PRO A 36 -11.16 1.60 23.69
N SER A 37 -11.31 0.37 24.20
CA SER A 37 -11.01 0.07 25.59
C SER A 37 -9.53 0.39 25.90
N ASP A 38 -9.23 0.72 27.16
CA ASP A 38 -7.84 0.99 27.58
C ASP A 38 -6.88 -0.16 27.19
N ALA A 39 -7.40 -1.39 27.13
CA ALA A 39 -6.66 -2.57 26.66
C ALA A 39 -6.38 -2.51 25.13
N GLU A 40 -7.34 -2.10 24.30
CA GLU A 40 -7.14 -1.91 22.86
C GLU A 40 -6.22 -0.74 22.57
N ALA A 41 -6.33 0.34 23.35
CA ALA A 41 -5.41 1.48 23.27
C ALA A 41 -3.99 1.12 23.72
N ALA A 42 -3.84 0.29 24.75
CA ALA A 42 -2.56 -0.23 25.23
C ALA A 42 -1.93 -1.19 24.21
N MET A 43 -2.69 -2.13 23.66
CA MET A 43 -2.24 -3.04 22.59
C MET A 43 -1.85 -2.27 21.32
N SER A 44 -2.60 -1.24 20.93
CA SER A 44 -2.27 -0.34 19.82
C SER A 44 -0.96 0.42 20.10
N LYS A 45 -0.75 0.86 21.33
CA LYS A 45 0.46 1.58 21.75
C LYS A 45 1.69 0.66 21.81
N GLU A 46 1.51 -0.56 22.30
CA GLU A 46 2.56 -1.59 22.34
C GLU A 46 2.93 -2.06 20.92
N ALA A 47 1.95 -2.28 20.05
CA ALA A 47 2.17 -2.56 18.61
C ALA A 47 2.88 -1.40 17.89
N THR A 48 2.69 -0.16 18.33
CA THR A 48 3.39 1.01 17.79
C THR A 48 4.84 1.11 18.30
N LEU A 49 5.16 0.49 19.46
CA LEU A 49 6.49 0.43 20.06
C LEU A 49 7.33 -0.74 19.53
N ALA A 50 6.71 -1.80 19.00
CA ALA A 50 7.42 -2.91 18.40
C ALA A 50 8.12 -2.45 17.10
N GLY A 51 9.43 -2.60 17.02
CA GLY A 51 10.21 -2.32 15.82
C GLY A 51 9.84 -3.24 14.65
N ALA A 52 10.25 -2.88 13.45
CA ALA A 52 9.98 -3.67 12.24
C ALA A 52 10.51 -5.12 12.33
N GLU A 53 11.67 -5.30 12.93
CA GLU A 53 12.26 -6.63 13.13
C GLU A 53 11.45 -7.48 14.13
N ALA A 54 10.88 -6.86 15.18
CA ALA A 54 9.98 -7.55 16.10
C ALA A 54 8.70 -8.00 15.40
N ARG A 55 8.09 -7.12 14.60
CA ARG A 55 6.88 -7.45 13.83
C ARG A 55 7.10 -8.56 12.81
N LEU A 56 8.25 -8.60 12.14
CA LEU A 56 8.58 -9.72 11.27
C LEU A 56 8.58 -11.05 12.02
N ARG A 57 9.13 -11.07 13.25
CA ARG A 57 9.13 -12.29 14.09
C ARG A 57 7.72 -12.69 14.53
N GLU A 58 6.91 -11.73 14.99
CA GLU A 58 5.52 -11.94 15.41
C GLU A 58 4.65 -12.49 14.27
N LEU A 59 4.86 -11.99 13.07
CA LEU A 59 4.15 -12.42 11.85
C LEU A 59 4.71 -13.72 11.25
N GLY A 60 5.79 -14.27 11.82
CA GLY A 60 6.47 -15.45 11.27
C GLY A 60 7.09 -15.21 9.89
N ILE A 61 7.34 -13.94 9.52
CA ILE A 61 7.88 -13.57 8.21
C ILE A 61 9.39 -13.75 8.20
N LYS A 62 9.86 -14.71 7.38
CA LYS A 62 11.29 -14.88 7.08
C LYS A 62 11.61 -14.18 5.77
N LEU A 63 12.51 -13.19 5.83
CA LEU A 63 12.97 -12.52 4.62
C LEU A 63 13.93 -13.43 3.85
N PRO A 64 13.88 -13.41 2.50
CA PRO A 64 14.81 -14.16 1.68
C PRO A 64 16.24 -13.58 1.76
N THR A 65 17.20 -14.29 1.18
CA THR A 65 18.53 -13.71 0.88
C THR A 65 18.33 -12.52 -0.07
N PRO A 66 18.99 -11.37 0.20
CA PRO A 66 18.90 -10.22 -0.68
C PRO A 66 19.26 -10.61 -2.14
N PRO A 67 18.41 -10.25 -3.12
CA PRO A 67 18.69 -10.56 -4.51
C PRO A 67 19.96 -9.81 -4.98
N LYS A 68 20.83 -10.50 -5.72
CA LYS A 68 21.99 -9.86 -6.34
C LYS A 68 21.54 -9.08 -7.58
N PRO A 69 22.14 -7.90 -7.86
CA PRO A 69 21.92 -7.19 -9.11
C PRO A 69 22.25 -8.07 -10.31
N VAL A 70 21.44 -7.98 -11.35
CA VAL A 70 21.64 -8.71 -12.61
C VAL A 70 22.22 -7.84 -13.72
N ALA A 71 22.46 -6.54 -13.43
CA ALA A 71 23.00 -5.56 -14.35
C ALA A 71 23.87 -4.54 -13.61
N VAL A 72 24.30 -3.45 -14.28
CA VAL A 72 25.15 -2.40 -13.72
C VAL A 72 24.30 -1.42 -12.88
N TYR A 73 23.89 -1.84 -11.70
CA TYR A 73 23.20 -1.03 -10.69
C TYR A 73 23.39 -1.62 -9.30
N VAL A 74 22.93 -0.91 -8.27
CA VAL A 74 22.89 -1.40 -6.89
C VAL A 74 21.43 -1.51 -6.41
N PRO A 75 21.10 -2.44 -5.48
CA PRO A 75 19.72 -2.64 -5.02
C PRO A 75 19.14 -1.43 -4.29
N ALA A 76 20.01 -0.63 -3.67
CA ALA A 76 19.60 0.61 -3.01
C ALA A 76 20.77 1.59 -2.90
N VAL A 77 20.45 2.89 -2.91
CA VAL A 77 21.40 4.00 -2.70
C VAL A 77 20.92 4.84 -1.53
N ARG A 78 21.82 5.11 -0.58
CA ARG A 78 21.57 6.03 0.53
C ARG A 78 22.07 7.42 0.20
N VAL A 79 21.23 8.43 0.40
CA VAL A 79 21.58 9.86 0.31
C VAL A 79 21.06 10.54 1.58
N GLY A 80 21.96 10.85 2.51
CA GLY A 80 21.59 11.37 3.81
C GLY A 80 20.64 10.41 4.56
N ASN A 81 19.45 10.88 4.90
CA ASN A 81 18.40 10.11 5.58
C ASN A 81 17.39 9.50 4.59
N THR A 82 17.69 9.48 3.31
CA THR A 82 16.83 8.89 2.28
C THR A 82 17.51 7.68 1.67
N LEU A 83 16.77 6.59 1.54
CA LEU A 83 17.17 5.37 0.86
C LEU A 83 16.30 5.19 -0.38
N TYR A 84 16.91 5.13 -1.54
CA TYR A 84 16.30 4.85 -2.82
C TYR A 84 16.48 3.37 -3.14
N ALA A 85 15.42 2.60 -3.11
CA ALA A 85 15.42 1.21 -3.53
C ALA A 85 15.13 1.11 -5.03
N SER A 86 16.00 0.44 -5.76
CA SER A 86 15.84 0.15 -7.18
C SER A 86 14.64 -0.75 -7.45
N GLY A 87 14.26 -0.92 -8.71
CA GLY A 87 13.24 -1.86 -9.12
C GLY A 87 13.52 -3.29 -8.62
N HIS A 88 12.55 -3.88 -7.94
CA HIS A 88 12.58 -5.26 -7.46
C HIS A 88 11.49 -6.06 -8.15
N GLY A 89 11.84 -7.25 -8.62
CA GLY A 89 10.91 -8.25 -9.17
C GLY A 89 10.53 -9.34 -8.15
N PRO A 90 9.51 -10.16 -8.47
CA PRO A 90 9.04 -11.25 -7.61
C PRO A 90 9.93 -12.49 -7.77
N ARG A 91 11.01 -12.58 -7.00
CA ARG A 91 11.93 -13.72 -6.96
C ARG A 91 11.55 -14.65 -5.81
N ALA A 92 11.25 -15.90 -6.12
CA ALA A 92 10.94 -16.94 -5.15
C ALA A 92 12.18 -17.39 -4.38
N ALA A 93 11.99 -18.14 -3.30
CA ALA A 93 13.09 -18.63 -2.45
C ALA A 93 14.07 -19.57 -3.18
N ASP A 94 13.61 -20.28 -4.20
CA ASP A 94 14.46 -21.13 -5.08
C ASP A 94 15.22 -20.31 -6.15
N GLY A 95 15.09 -19.00 -6.12
CA GLY A 95 15.74 -18.08 -7.05
C GLY A 95 15.01 -17.84 -8.38
N LYS A 96 13.91 -18.55 -8.64
CA LYS A 96 13.11 -18.37 -9.86
C LYS A 96 12.28 -17.11 -9.80
N LEU A 97 12.10 -16.47 -10.96
CA LEU A 97 11.17 -15.35 -11.12
C LEU A 97 9.76 -15.86 -11.40
N VAL A 98 8.77 -15.20 -10.79
CA VAL A 98 7.38 -15.31 -11.25
C VAL A 98 7.30 -14.57 -12.58
N GLN A 99 6.63 -15.17 -13.57
CA GLN A 99 6.51 -14.63 -14.93
C GLN A 99 5.06 -14.65 -15.39
N GLY A 100 4.71 -13.83 -16.36
CA GLY A 100 3.39 -13.74 -16.99
C GLY A 100 2.75 -12.37 -16.84
N LYS A 101 1.72 -12.11 -17.66
CA LYS A 101 0.89 -10.89 -17.65
C LYS A 101 -0.33 -11.07 -16.77
N VAL A 102 -0.59 -10.09 -15.90
CA VAL A 102 -1.81 -10.04 -15.11
C VAL A 102 -3.01 -9.71 -16.01
N GLY A 103 -4.08 -10.45 -15.86
CA GLY A 103 -5.25 -10.39 -16.75
C GLY A 103 -5.14 -11.27 -17.99
N GLY A 104 -3.96 -11.85 -18.23
CA GLY A 104 -3.71 -12.88 -19.25
C GLY A 104 -3.35 -14.20 -18.60
N GLU A 105 -2.05 -14.51 -18.51
CA GLU A 105 -1.56 -15.77 -17.93
C GLU A 105 -1.71 -15.83 -16.41
N LEU A 106 -1.79 -14.66 -15.74
CA LEU A 106 -1.92 -14.55 -14.29
C LEU A 106 -3.24 -13.87 -13.91
N THR A 107 -3.83 -14.36 -12.81
CA THR A 107 -5.00 -13.72 -12.19
C THR A 107 -4.59 -12.49 -11.38
N LEU A 108 -5.58 -11.71 -10.94
CA LEU A 108 -5.38 -10.59 -10.00
C LEU A 108 -4.68 -11.05 -8.71
N GLU A 109 -5.14 -12.18 -8.15
CA GLU A 109 -4.63 -12.74 -6.89
C GLU A 109 -3.19 -13.20 -7.03
N GLN A 110 -2.82 -13.79 -8.17
CA GLN A 110 -1.44 -14.15 -8.49
C GLN A 110 -0.56 -12.90 -8.65
N GLY A 111 -1.07 -11.84 -9.28
CA GLY A 111 -0.42 -10.55 -9.34
C GLY A 111 -0.20 -9.92 -7.96
N TYR A 112 -1.24 -9.97 -7.09
CA TYR A 112 -1.15 -9.53 -5.69
C TYR A 112 -0.08 -10.31 -4.91
N ALA A 113 -0.07 -11.64 -5.03
CA ALA A 113 0.94 -12.48 -4.39
C ALA A 113 2.36 -12.17 -4.90
N ALA A 114 2.51 -11.91 -6.20
CA ALA A 114 3.77 -11.47 -6.79
C ALA A 114 4.22 -10.11 -6.22
N ALA A 115 3.33 -9.13 -6.07
CA ALA A 115 3.63 -7.85 -5.46
C ALA A 115 4.07 -7.98 -3.98
N ARG A 116 3.43 -8.89 -3.21
CA ARG A 116 3.86 -9.21 -1.85
C ARG A 116 5.26 -9.82 -1.83
N LEU A 117 5.55 -10.72 -2.76
CA LEU A 117 6.89 -11.33 -2.90
C LEU A 117 7.96 -10.28 -3.26
N VAL A 118 7.63 -9.31 -4.13
CA VAL A 118 8.51 -8.14 -4.37
C VAL A 118 8.81 -7.41 -3.08
N GLY A 119 7.79 -7.20 -2.24
CA GLY A 119 7.95 -6.55 -0.94
C GLY A 119 8.93 -7.30 -0.01
N LEU A 120 8.85 -8.63 0.05
CA LEU A 120 9.79 -9.45 0.84
C LEU A 120 11.23 -9.32 0.32
N ASN A 121 11.43 -9.34 -1.00
CA ASN A 121 12.74 -9.16 -1.64
C ASN A 121 13.30 -7.74 -1.36
N MET A 122 12.46 -6.72 -1.47
CA MET A 122 12.85 -5.34 -1.17
C MET A 122 13.23 -5.14 0.30
N LEU A 123 12.43 -5.67 1.25
CA LEU A 123 12.75 -5.62 2.67
C LEU A 123 14.09 -6.29 2.98
N ALA A 124 14.41 -7.40 2.30
CA ALA A 124 15.70 -8.07 2.43
C ALA A 124 16.85 -7.16 1.94
N SER A 125 16.69 -6.48 0.80
CA SER A 125 17.68 -5.53 0.27
C SER A 125 17.84 -4.31 1.17
N VAL A 126 16.75 -3.73 1.65
CA VAL A 126 16.76 -2.61 2.58
C VAL A 126 17.48 -2.99 3.87
N ARG A 127 17.11 -4.13 4.50
CA ARG A 127 17.77 -4.62 5.72
C ARG A 127 19.28 -4.82 5.50
N HIS A 128 19.66 -5.42 4.39
CA HIS A 128 21.07 -5.60 4.04
C HIS A 128 21.83 -4.28 3.93
N THR A 129 21.22 -3.26 3.31
CA THR A 129 21.86 -1.95 3.07
C THR A 129 21.99 -1.13 4.34
N VAL A 130 20.97 -1.13 5.22
CA VAL A 130 20.95 -0.29 6.43
C VAL A 130 21.29 -1.04 7.72
N GLY A 131 21.44 -2.37 7.65
CA GLY A 131 21.78 -3.25 8.77
C GLY A 131 20.59 -3.76 9.58
N SER A 132 19.51 -2.97 9.70
CA SER A 132 18.27 -3.36 10.40
C SER A 132 17.09 -2.56 9.86
N LEU A 133 15.93 -3.22 9.73
CA LEU A 133 14.68 -2.52 9.35
C LEU A 133 14.17 -1.56 10.43
N ASP A 134 14.64 -1.69 11.68
CA ASP A 134 14.34 -0.75 12.76
C ASP A 134 14.92 0.65 12.51
N LYS A 135 15.89 0.78 11.58
CA LYS A 135 16.39 2.08 11.11
C LYS A 135 15.45 2.76 10.11
N VAL A 136 14.49 2.07 9.55
CA VAL A 136 13.49 2.68 8.67
C VAL A 136 12.52 3.49 9.51
N VAL A 137 12.41 4.79 9.21
CA VAL A 137 11.45 5.70 9.85
C VAL A 137 10.10 5.53 9.21
N ARG A 138 10.06 5.56 7.87
CA ARG A 138 8.82 5.36 7.09
C ARG A 138 9.09 5.04 5.63
N LEU A 139 8.12 4.42 5.00
CA LEU A 139 8.00 4.35 3.54
C LEU A 139 7.43 5.68 3.02
N VAL A 140 8.14 6.32 2.08
CA VAL A 140 7.79 7.66 1.57
C VAL A 140 7.04 7.59 0.25
N LYS A 141 7.59 6.86 -0.72
CA LYS A 141 7.05 6.76 -2.07
C LYS A 141 7.18 5.35 -2.61
N VAL A 142 6.19 4.94 -3.38
CA VAL A 142 6.16 3.66 -4.12
C VAL A 142 5.73 3.94 -5.55
N LEU A 143 6.47 3.42 -6.52
CA LEU A 143 6.03 3.23 -7.89
C LEU A 143 5.87 1.72 -8.11
N GLY A 144 4.63 1.27 -8.25
CA GLY A 144 4.28 -0.11 -8.59
C GLY A 144 3.92 -0.21 -10.06
N MET A 145 4.68 -1.01 -10.79
CA MET A 145 4.54 -1.26 -12.22
C MET A 145 3.99 -2.68 -12.41
N VAL A 146 2.90 -2.81 -13.16
CA VAL A 146 2.22 -4.08 -13.41
C VAL A 146 2.27 -4.39 -14.89
N ASN A 147 2.91 -5.50 -15.26
CA ASN A 147 2.84 -6.08 -16.60
C ASN A 147 1.46 -6.73 -16.75
N CYS A 148 0.56 -6.07 -17.47
CA CYS A 148 -0.84 -6.52 -17.57
C CYS A 148 -1.39 -6.39 -19.00
N THR A 149 -2.54 -7.02 -19.25
CA THR A 149 -3.26 -6.84 -20.52
C THR A 149 -3.76 -5.40 -20.66
N ASN A 150 -4.04 -4.97 -21.89
CA ASN A 150 -4.40 -3.57 -22.17
C ASN A 150 -5.74 -3.15 -21.56
N ASP A 151 -6.63 -4.09 -21.31
CA ASP A 151 -7.95 -3.91 -20.70
C ASP A 151 -7.95 -4.06 -19.19
N PHE A 152 -6.82 -4.47 -18.60
CA PHE A 152 -6.71 -4.63 -17.15
C PHE A 152 -6.65 -3.26 -16.45
N ALA A 153 -7.60 -3.01 -15.55
CA ALA A 153 -7.75 -1.72 -14.86
C ALA A 153 -7.59 -1.81 -13.32
N LYS A 154 -7.08 -2.95 -12.80
CA LYS A 154 -6.99 -3.23 -11.36
C LYS A 154 -5.55 -3.21 -10.83
N GLN A 155 -4.65 -2.43 -11.43
CA GLN A 155 -3.25 -2.29 -10.98
C GLN A 155 -3.13 -1.91 -9.50
N PRO A 156 -3.95 -0.97 -8.95
CA PRO A 156 -3.88 -0.66 -7.52
C PRO A 156 -4.14 -1.85 -6.60
N GLN A 157 -5.04 -2.77 -6.99
CA GLN A 157 -5.33 -3.98 -6.21
C GLN A 157 -4.16 -4.97 -6.25
N VAL A 158 -3.47 -5.10 -7.39
CA VAL A 158 -2.24 -5.89 -7.48
C VAL A 158 -1.18 -5.35 -6.52
N ILE A 159 -0.92 -4.04 -6.55
CA ILE A 159 0.12 -3.41 -5.73
C ILE A 159 -0.26 -3.36 -4.23
N ASN A 160 -1.52 -3.61 -3.86
CA ASN A 160 -1.92 -3.78 -2.46
C ASN A 160 -1.14 -4.91 -1.78
N GLY A 161 -0.76 -5.97 -2.49
CA GLY A 161 0.06 -7.05 -1.94
C GLY A 161 1.38 -6.54 -1.33
N PHE A 162 2.03 -5.58 -1.99
CA PHE A 162 3.20 -4.88 -1.46
C PHE A 162 2.82 -3.94 -0.31
N SER A 163 1.83 -3.08 -0.52
CA SER A 163 1.49 -2.01 0.43
C SER A 163 1.02 -2.56 1.77
N GLU A 164 0.22 -3.61 1.77
CA GLU A 164 -0.27 -4.26 2.99
C GLU A 164 0.87 -4.94 3.76
N LEU A 165 1.85 -5.54 3.07
CA LEU A 165 3.06 -6.04 3.72
C LEU A 165 3.83 -4.91 4.41
N MET A 166 3.97 -3.74 3.76
CA MET A 166 4.67 -2.59 4.36
C MET A 166 3.92 -2.09 5.61
N VAL A 167 2.59 -2.06 5.58
CA VAL A 167 1.77 -1.72 6.75
C VAL A 167 1.93 -2.75 7.87
N GLN A 168 1.95 -4.05 7.56
CA GLN A 168 2.19 -5.11 8.54
C GLN A 168 3.55 -4.93 9.23
N VAL A 169 4.60 -4.56 8.49
CA VAL A 169 5.98 -4.45 9.01
C VAL A 169 6.23 -3.12 9.70
N PHE A 170 5.81 -2.00 9.13
CA PHE A 170 6.14 -0.65 9.65
C PHE A 170 4.97 0.02 10.38
N GLY A 171 3.80 -0.61 10.42
CA GLY A 171 2.58 -0.06 10.99
C GLY A 171 1.87 0.91 10.04
N GLU A 172 0.63 1.24 10.40
CA GLU A 172 -0.28 2.03 9.58
C GLU A 172 0.31 3.38 9.16
N THR A 173 0.86 4.13 10.11
CA THR A 173 1.39 5.48 9.87
C THR A 173 2.66 5.47 9.00
N ASN A 174 3.56 4.51 9.24
CA ASN A 174 4.88 4.49 8.61
C ASN A 174 4.95 3.57 7.39
N GLY A 175 4.06 2.59 7.29
CA GLY A 175 3.98 1.66 6.17
C GLY A 175 3.16 2.19 4.99
N LYS A 176 2.22 3.11 5.21
CA LYS A 176 1.48 3.78 4.13
C LYS A 176 2.32 4.87 3.48
N ALA A 177 2.42 4.83 2.16
CA ALA A 177 3.22 5.75 1.36
C ALA A 177 2.38 6.48 0.31
N ALA A 178 2.90 7.60 -0.20
CA ALA A 178 2.45 8.14 -1.48
C ALA A 178 2.74 7.10 -2.57
N ARG A 179 1.74 6.70 -3.37
CA ARG A 179 1.86 5.59 -4.31
C ARG A 179 1.30 5.91 -5.69
N SER A 180 2.01 5.43 -6.72
CA SER A 180 1.47 5.24 -8.06
C SER A 180 1.43 3.74 -8.37
N ALA A 181 0.35 3.28 -9.03
CA ALA A 181 0.21 1.91 -9.52
C ALA A 181 -0.24 1.99 -10.97
N VAL A 182 0.62 1.57 -11.89
CA VAL A 182 0.46 1.77 -13.34
C VAL A 182 0.59 0.45 -14.10
N GLY A 183 -0.10 0.35 -15.24
CA GLY A 183 0.08 -0.73 -16.19
C GLY A 183 1.27 -0.44 -17.12
N MET A 184 2.06 -1.46 -17.40
CA MET A 184 3.21 -1.41 -18.29
C MET A 184 2.97 -2.33 -19.49
N GLY A 185 3.44 -1.90 -20.67
CA GLY A 185 3.36 -2.73 -21.88
C GLY A 185 4.19 -4.01 -21.78
N SER A 186 5.32 -3.95 -21.05
CA SER A 186 6.17 -5.10 -20.71
C SER A 186 7.03 -4.76 -19.50
N LEU A 187 7.53 -5.79 -18.81
CA LEU A 187 8.56 -5.69 -17.78
C LEU A 187 9.69 -6.67 -18.08
N PRO A 188 10.92 -6.41 -17.61
CA PRO A 188 12.08 -7.29 -17.84
C PRO A 188 11.77 -8.73 -17.45
N SER A 189 12.27 -9.70 -18.23
CA SER A 189 12.06 -11.14 -18.00
C SER A 189 10.60 -11.56 -17.91
N ASN A 190 9.68 -10.78 -18.49
CA ASN A 190 8.23 -11.01 -18.43
C ASN A 190 7.69 -11.15 -16.97
N ILE A 191 8.29 -10.47 -15.99
CA ILE A 191 7.77 -10.47 -14.62
C ILE A 191 6.42 -9.73 -14.56
N PRO A 192 5.47 -10.15 -13.69
CA PRO A 192 4.16 -9.50 -13.60
C PRO A 192 4.19 -8.15 -12.86
N VAL A 193 5.15 -7.96 -11.98
CA VAL A 193 5.24 -6.77 -11.12
C VAL A 193 6.70 -6.39 -10.92
N GLU A 194 6.97 -5.09 -11.02
CA GLU A 194 8.21 -4.48 -10.58
C GLU A 194 7.87 -3.28 -9.69
N ILE A 195 8.58 -3.11 -8.58
CA ILE A 195 8.33 -2.02 -7.65
C ILE A 195 9.66 -1.35 -7.28
N GLU A 196 9.66 -0.03 -7.31
CA GLU A 196 10.69 0.83 -6.70
C GLU A 196 10.11 1.63 -5.54
N ALA A 197 10.94 2.00 -4.58
CA ALA A 197 10.48 2.71 -3.40
C ALA A 197 11.53 3.64 -2.81
N ILE A 198 11.05 4.65 -2.08
CA ILE A 198 11.87 5.59 -1.32
C ILE A 198 11.51 5.44 0.15
N PHE A 199 12.52 5.26 0.99
CA PHE A 199 12.39 5.17 2.43
C PHE A 199 13.11 6.33 3.12
N GLN A 200 12.52 6.82 4.19
CA GLN A 200 13.23 7.64 5.17
C GLN A 200 13.87 6.71 6.20
N ILE A 201 15.14 6.93 6.49
CA ILE A 201 15.92 6.15 7.45
C ILE A 201 16.55 7.04 8.52
N ARG A 202 16.87 6.45 9.65
CA ARG A 202 17.68 7.13 10.68
C ARG A 202 19.15 7.22 10.25
N SER A 203 19.82 8.25 10.77
CA SER A 203 21.26 8.47 10.60
C SER A 203 22.08 7.30 11.12
#